data_d16bc8b7eaf10d18a989f12bcaf267cf
#
_entry.id   d16bc8b7eaf10d18a989f12bcaf267cf
#
_cell.length_a   1.000
_cell.length_b   1.000
_cell.length_c   1.000
_cell.angle_alpha   90.00
_cell.angle_beta   90.00
_cell.angle_gamma   90.00
#
_symmetry.space_group_name_H-M   'P 1'
#
loop_
_entity.id
_entity.type
_entity.pdbx_description
1 polymer ?
#
loop_
_entity_poly.entity_id
_entity_poly.type
_entity_poly.pdbx_seq_one_letter_code
_entity_poly.pdbx_strand_id
1 'polypeptide(L)'
;MESLGLSALGGTIEREHEEQEETTMERARETARALEVAKHAVIYTGAGVSTSTGISDYRGPNGVWTSLAEGRIPDEQFDITSAQPSYTHMAIVKLVEEKICHFVTSTNLDGLHYKSGLTPMENLSEMHGSIFCERCPRCQHDELRPFPIRRGGALAAGTTEHPRMTGRHCKCGGGFMDSGIDFGQSLPMRHLGLAESHAKLSDFSLIVGTSMRVAPA
;
A
#
# COMPACT_ATOMS: atom_id res chain seq x y z
N MET A 1 17.28 -26.10 -1.78
CA MET A 1 16.22 -25.23 -2.33
C MET A 1 14.91 -25.81 -1.81
N GLU A 2 14.58 -25.46 -0.58
CA GLU A 2 13.31 -25.83 0.03
C GLU A 2 12.22 -24.92 -0.54
N SER A 3 11.15 -25.50 -0.95
CA SER A 3 9.96 -24.87 -1.49
C SER A 3 9.38 -23.90 -0.45
N LEU A 4 9.72 -22.63 -0.58
CA LEU A 4 8.99 -21.56 0.10
C LEU A 4 7.50 -21.74 -0.21
N GLY A 5 6.72 -21.94 0.86
CA GLY A 5 5.35 -22.39 0.79
C GLY A 5 4.44 -21.62 -0.18
N LEU A 6 4.44 -22.05 -1.43
CA LEU A 6 3.44 -21.68 -2.44
C LEU A 6 1.99 -21.93 -1.96
N SER A 7 1.80 -22.74 -0.92
CA SER A 7 0.50 -22.98 -0.30
C SER A 7 -0.11 -21.75 0.40
N ALA A 8 0.68 -20.77 0.82
CA ALA A 8 0.17 -19.49 1.34
C ALA A 8 -0.26 -18.52 0.22
N LEU A 9 0.11 -18.80 -1.03
CA LEU A 9 -0.24 -18.03 -2.23
C LEU A 9 -1.49 -18.54 -2.92
N GLY A 10 -2.06 -19.66 -2.43
CA GLY A 10 -3.20 -20.37 -3.00
C GLY A 10 -4.53 -19.66 -2.91
N GLY A 11 -4.68 -18.59 -3.65
CA GLY A 11 -5.98 -18.07 -4.06
C GLY A 11 -6.19 -18.42 -5.51
N THR A 12 -7.36 -18.97 -5.86
CA THR A 12 -7.83 -19.03 -7.24
C THR A 12 -7.59 -17.67 -7.89
N ILE A 13 -6.92 -17.66 -9.05
CA ILE A 13 -6.80 -16.46 -9.88
C ILE A 13 -8.22 -16.12 -10.30
N GLU A 14 -8.86 -15.18 -9.63
CA GLU A 14 -10.13 -14.64 -10.08
C GLU A 14 -9.84 -13.80 -11.33
N ARG A 15 -10.54 -14.10 -12.40
CA ARG A 15 -10.43 -13.29 -13.62
C ARG A 15 -10.99 -11.92 -13.34
N GLU A 16 -10.23 -10.89 -13.69
CA GLU A 16 -10.75 -9.53 -13.73
C GLU A 16 -11.86 -9.46 -14.77
N HIS A 17 -12.96 -8.83 -14.42
CA HIS A 17 -14.07 -8.58 -15.32
C HIS A 17 -14.06 -7.11 -15.71
N GLU A 18 -13.93 -6.85 -16.98
CA GLU A 18 -14.09 -5.51 -17.53
C GLU A 18 -15.59 -5.24 -17.76
N GLU A 19 -16.08 -4.16 -17.16
CA GLU A 19 -17.46 -3.74 -17.33
C GLU A 19 -17.57 -2.72 -18.49
N GLN A 20 -18.78 -2.60 -19.04
CA GLN A 20 -19.07 -1.57 -20.03
C GLN A 20 -18.97 -0.18 -19.36
N GLU A 21 -18.44 0.79 -20.08
CA GLU A 21 -18.19 2.15 -19.59
C GLU A 21 -19.45 2.79 -19.00
N GLU A 22 -20.61 2.61 -19.63
CA GLU A 22 -21.89 3.14 -19.17
C GLU A 22 -22.27 2.60 -17.78
N THR A 23 -22.11 1.28 -17.55
CA THR A 23 -22.36 0.63 -16.26
C THR A 23 -21.37 1.13 -15.20
N THR A 24 -20.11 1.26 -15.56
CA THR A 24 -19.07 1.80 -14.67
C THR A 24 -19.40 3.23 -14.25
N MET A 25 -19.81 4.07 -15.18
CA MET A 25 -20.19 5.46 -14.90
C MET A 25 -21.44 5.57 -14.02
N GLU A 26 -22.43 4.69 -14.21
CA GLU A 26 -23.61 4.65 -13.34
C GLU A 26 -23.24 4.29 -11.91
N ARG A 27 -22.46 3.23 -11.72
CA ARG A 27 -21.94 2.80 -10.38
C ARG A 27 -21.07 3.88 -9.74
N ALA A 28 -20.24 4.57 -10.52
CA ALA A 28 -19.43 5.68 -10.01
C ALA A 28 -20.31 6.83 -9.48
N ARG A 29 -21.43 7.16 -10.19
CA ARG A 29 -22.38 8.18 -9.71
C ARG A 29 -23.11 7.74 -8.44
N GLU A 30 -23.49 6.47 -8.32
CA GLU A 30 -24.09 5.92 -7.11
C GLU A 30 -23.11 5.99 -5.93
N THR A 31 -21.87 5.59 -6.16
CA THR A 31 -20.77 5.69 -5.17
C THR A 31 -20.55 7.12 -4.72
N ALA A 32 -20.53 8.07 -5.66
CA ALA A 32 -20.36 9.49 -5.35
C ALA A 32 -21.49 10.02 -4.46
N ARG A 33 -22.77 9.67 -4.77
CA ARG A 33 -23.92 10.06 -3.94
C ARG A 33 -23.83 9.47 -2.53
N ALA A 34 -23.36 8.22 -2.40
CA ALA A 34 -23.19 7.60 -1.09
C ALA A 34 -22.06 8.28 -0.29
N LEU A 35 -20.97 8.66 -0.96
CA LEU A 35 -19.87 9.42 -0.35
C LEU A 35 -20.30 10.80 0.14
N GLU A 36 -21.15 11.52 -0.62
CA GLU A 36 -21.63 12.85 -0.25
C GLU A 36 -22.40 12.88 1.07
N VAL A 37 -23.04 11.77 1.44
CA VAL A 37 -23.85 11.67 2.68
C VAL A 37 -23.10 10.96 3.82
N ALA A 38 -21.96 10.38 3.55
CA ALA A 38 -21.13 9.72 4.54
C ALA A 38 -20.57 10.72 5.55
N LYS A 39 -20.61 10.37 6.83
CA LYS A 39 -20.08 11.21 7.91
C LYS A 39 -18.61 10.93 8.18
N HIS A 40 -18.18 9.72 7.90
CA HIS A 40 -16.79 9.30 8.07
C HIS A 40 -16.40 8.24 7.04
N ALA A 41 -16.09 8.70 5.83
CA ALA A 41 -15.63 7.80 4.76
C ALA A 41 -14.15 7.47 4.91
N VAL A 42 -13.81 6.20 4.69
CA VAL A 42 -12.42 5.68 4.67
C VAL A 42 -12.14 5.00 3.34
N ILE A 43 -10.96 5.24 2.79
CA ILE A 43 -10.50 4.59 1.55
C ILE A 43 -9.45 3.54 1.87
N TYR A 44 -9.60 2.34 1.30
CA TYR A 44 -8.62 1.25 1.36
C TYR A 44 -7.99 1.07 -0.02
N THR A 45 -6.66 1.10 -0.08
CA THR A 45 -5.93 0.98 -1.35
C THR A 45 -4.90 -0.15 -1.33
N GLY A 46 -4.62 -0.68 -2.52
CA GLY A 46 -3.57 -1.67 -2.76
C GLY A 46 -2.84 -1.41 -4.08
N ALA A 47 -2.04 -2.35 -4.54
CA ALA A 47 -1.13 -2.19 -5.66
C ALA A 47 -1.82 -1.79 -6.98
N GLY A 48 -3.12 -2.13 -7.15
CA GLY A 48 -3.88 -1.78 -8.35
C GLY A 48 -4.03 -0.28 -8.60
N VAL A 49 -3.92 0.60 -7.58
CA VAL A 49 -3.94 2.05 -7.80
C VAL A 49 -2.65 2.58 -8.43
N SER A 50 -1.59 1.76 -8.43
CA SER A 50 -0.27 2.11 -8.91
C SER A 50 0.06 1.47 -10.28
N THR A 51 -0.74 0.55 -10.79
CA THR A 51 -0.42 -0.20 -12.03
C THR A 51 -0.30 0.71 -13.24
N SER A 52 -1.10 1.75 -13.34
CA SER A 52 -1.01 2.75 -14.41
C SER A 52 0.27 3.59 -14.40
N THR A 53 1.08 3.50 -13.33
CA THR A 53 2.37 4.19 -13.21
C THR A 53 3.55 3.33 -13.64
N GLY A 54 3.31 2.09 -14.08
CA GLY A 54 4.32 1.11 -14.46
C GLY A 54 4.74 0.17 -13.31
N ILE A 55 4.21 0.35 -12.11
CA ILE A 55 4.46 -0.57 -10.97
C ILE A 55 3.55 -1.78 -11.12
N SER A 56 4.13 -2.99 -11.19
CA SER A 56 3.35 -4.22 -11.22
C SER A 56 2.61 -4.44 -9.90
N ASP A 57 1.38 -4.92 -9.99
CA ASP A 57 0.68 -5.44 -8.84
C ASP A 57 1.18 -6.86 -8.47
N TYR A 58 0.54 -7.51 -7.50
CA TYR A 58 0.95 -8.83 -7.05
C TYR A 58 0.14 -9.97 -7.67
N ARG A 59 -1.16 -9.78 -7.97
CA ARG A 59 -2.12 -10.84 -8.29
C ARG A 59 -2.93 -10.61 -9.57
N GLY A 60 -2.82 -9.46 -10.20
CA GLY A 60 -3.40 -9.20 -11.51
C GLY A 60 -2.81 -10.09 -12.61
N PRO A 61 -3.30 -10.00 -13.82
CA PRO A 61 -2.83 -10.84 -14.94
C PRO A 61 -1.33 -10.79 -15.19
N ASN A 62 -0.71 -9.63 -14.93
CA ASN A 62 0.74 -9.40 -15.04
C ASN A 62 1.41 -9.21 -13.67
N GLY A 63 0.74 -9.59 -12.59
CA GLY A 63 1.22 -9.44 -11.24
C GLY A 63 2.44 -10.30 -10.93
N VAL A 64 3.22 -9.88 -9.96
CA VAL A 64 4.47 -10.56 -9.56
C VAL A 64 4.21 -12.03 -9.19
N TRP A 65 3.21 -12.30 -8.34
CA TRP A 65 2.90 -13.67 -7.92
C TRP A 65 2.29 -14.51 -9.04
N THR A 66 1.45 -13.90 -9.89
CA THR A 66 0.87 -14.56 -11.06
C THR A 66 1.99 -14.97 -12.02
N SER A 67 2.92 -14.08 -12.32
CA SER A 67 4.06 -14.37 -13.20
C SER A 67 4.93 -15.50 -12.64
N LEU A 68 5.25 -15.48 -11.35
CA LEU A 68 6.04 -16.52 -10.71
C LEU A 68 5.32 -17.88 -10.72
N ALA A 69 4.00 -17.90 -10.48
CA ALA A 69 3.20 -19.13 -10.52
C ALA A 69 3.14 -19.75 -11.93
N GLU A 70 3.22 -18.92 -12.97
CA GLU A 70 3.26 -19.34 -14.37
C GLU A 70 4.69 -19.60 -14.88
N GLY A 71 5.70 -19.52 -14.01
CA GLY A 71 7.12 -19.70 -14.38
C GLY A 71 7.69 -18.55 -15.22
N ARG A 72 7.03 -17.41 -15.27
CA ARG A 72 7.52 -16.20 -15.93
C ARG A 72 8.37 -15.38 -14.95
N ILE A 73 9.38 -14.70 -15.46
CA ILE A 73 10.16 -13.74 -14.69
C ILE A 73 9.34 -12.44 -14.62
N PRO A 74 9.00 -11.94 -13.42
CA PRO A 74 8.35 -10.64 -13.29
C PRO A 74 9.19 -9.55 -13.95
N ASP A 75 8.54 -8.53 -14.50
CA ASP A 75 9.24 -7.38 -15.08
C ASP A 75 9.85 -6.52 -13.96
N GLU A 76 11.16 -6.73 -13.72
CA GLU A 76 11.93 -6.02 -12.68
C GLU A 76 12.52 -4.69 -13.19
N GLN A 77 12.26 -4.31 -14.44
CA GLN A 77 12.97 -3.17 -15.05
C GLN A 77 12.41 -1.80 -14.63
N PHE A 78 11.29 -1.77 -13.93
CA PHE A 78 10.71 -0.50 -13.53
C PHE A 78 11.31 0.01 -12.21
N ASP A 79 11.95 1.18 -12.28
CA ASP A 79 12.44 1.86 -11.07
C ASP A 79 11.26 2.52 -10.33
N ILE A 80 10.77 1.85 -9.29
CA ILE A 80 9.68 2.33 -8.43
C ILE A 80 9.95 3.74 -7.87
N THR A 81 11.23 4.13 -7.75
CA THR A 81 11.59 5.45 -7.21
C THR A 81 11.31 6.59 -8.18
N SER A 82 11.26 6.28 -9.48
CA SER A 82 10.93 7.23 -10.56
C SER A 82 9.42 7.40 -10.78
N ALA A 83 8.60 6.50 -10.23
CA ALA A 83 7.16 6.55 -10.39
C ALA A 83 6.55 7.86 -9.89
N GLN A 84 5.56 8.35 -10.63
CA GLN A 84 4.77 9.50 -10.26
C GLN A 84 3.36 9.05 -9.85
N PRO A 85 2.69 9.78 -8.93
CA PRO A 85 1.33 9.47 -8.55
C PRO A 85 0.39 9.36 -9.76
N SER A 86 -0.44 8.30 -9.77
CA SER A 86 -1.48 8.11 -10.80
C SER A 86 -2.62 9.11 -10.65
N TYR A 87 -3.50 9.18 -11.66
CA TYR A 87 -4.74 9.94 -11.57
C TYR A 87 -5.56 9.52 -10.32
N THR A 88 -5.61 8.22 -10.01
CA THR A 88 -6.31 7.70 -8.83
C THR A 88 -5.72 8.26 -7.53
N HIS A 89 -4.39 8.33 -7.40
CA HIS A 89 -3.75 8.95 -6.23
C HIS A 89 -4.16 10.41 -6.08
N MET A 90 -4.16 11.18 -7.17
CA MET A 90 -4.55 12.60 -7.15
C MET A 90 -6.03 12.79 -6.84
N ALA A 91 -6.91 11.91 -7.36
CA ALA A 91 -8.32 11.92 -7.03
C ALA A 91 -8.58 11.65 -5.53
N ILE A 92 -7.84 10.69 -4.94
CA ILE A 92 -7.91 10.40 -3.51
C ILE A 92 -7.48 11.60 -2.68
N VAL A 93 -6.37 12.26 -3.04
CA VAL A 93 -5.94 13.52 -2.38
C VAL A 93 -7.06 14.55 -2.41
N LYS A 94 -7.69 14.74 -3.56
CA LYS A 94 -8.79 15.69 -3.72
C LYS A 94 -9.97 15.38 -2.79
N LEU A 95 -10.36 14.10 -2.67
CA LEU A 95 -11.42 13.67 -1.75
C LEU A 95 -11.06 13.96 -0.28
N VAL A 96 -9.78 13.83 0.09
CA VAL A 96 -9.31 14.12 1.45
C VAL A 96 -9.27 15.63 1.71
N GLU A 97 -8.77 16.43 0.77
CA GLU A 97 -8.73 17.90 0.87
C GLU A 97 -10.12 18.52 1.02
N GLU A 98 -11.09 18.00 0.26
CA GLU A 98 -12.50 18.43 0.33
C GLU A 98 -13.25 17.84 1.54
N LYS A 99 -12.56 17.05 2.39
CA LYS A 99 -13.14 16.40 3.58
C LYS A 99 -14.31 15.45 3.27
N ILE A 100 -14.39 14.96 2.03
CA ILE A 100 -15.31 13.90 1.61
C ILE A 100 -14.82 12.56 2.14
N CYS A 101 -13.50 12.33 2.09
CA CYS A 101 -12.84 11.20 2.72
C CYS A 101 -12.02 11.67 3.92
N HIS A 102 -12.05 10.90 5.00
CA HIS A 102 -11.41 11.27 6.27
C HIS A 102 -10.08 10.57 6.47
N PHE A 103 -9.90 9.39 5.88
CA PHE A 103 -8.69 8.61 6.09
C PHE A 103 -8.43 7.63 4.94
N VAL A 104 -7.15 7.38 4.67
CA VAL A 104 -6.69 6.40 3.68
C VAL A 104 -5.85 5.34 4.38
N THR A 105 -6.20 4.08 4.19
CA THR A 105 -5.41 2.92 4.63
C THR A 105 -4.85 2.23 3.40
N SER A 106 -3.53 2.14 3.29
CA SER A 106 -2.84 1.55 2.14
C SER A 106 -1.95 0.38 2.53
N THR A 107 -1.94 -0.63 1.69
CA THR A 107 -0.99 -1.76 1.79
C THR A 107 0.21 -1.58 0.85
N ASN A 108 0.29 -0.47 0.11
CA ASN A 108 1.38 -0.19 -0.81
C ASN A 108 2.65 0.25 -0.09
N LEU A 109 3.79 -0.15 -0.65
CA LEU A 109 5.13 0.24 -0.22
C LEU A 109 5.75 1.34 -1.09
N ASP A 110 5.10 1.69 -2.20
CA ASP A 110 5.64 2.54 -3.26
C ASP A 110 5.81 4.02 -2.88
N GLY A 111 5.16 4.45 -1.78
CA GLY A 111 5.19 5.82 -1.31
C GLY A 111 4.47 6.82 -2.21
N LEU A 112 3.66 6.36 -3.19
CA LEU A 112 2.98 7.26 -4.13
C LEU A 112 1.87 8.07 -3.46
N HIS A 113 1.22 7.54 -2.43
CA HIS A 113 0.29 8.30 -1.61
C HIS A 113 0.97 9.48 -0.91
N TYR A 114 2.16 9.26 -0.34
CA TYR A 114 2.96 10.33 0.24
C TYR A 114 3.39 11.35 -0.84
N LYS A 115 3.91 10.87 -1.97
CA LYS A 115 4.28 11.75 -3.11
C LYS A 115 3.09 12.55 -3.65
N SER A 116 1.87 12.01 -3.60
CA SER A 116 0.68 12.72 -4.05
C SER A 116 0.21 13.83 -3.12
N GLY A 117 0.70 13.88 -1.88
CA GLY A 117 0.40 14.92 -0.90
C GLY A 117 -0.34 14.45 0.35
N LEU A 118 -0.66 13.14 0.47
CA LEU A 118 -1.19 12.62 1.73
C LEU A 118 -0.10 12.60 2.81
N THR A 119 -0.49 12.87 4.05
CA THR A 119 0.44 12.93 5.18
C THR A 119 0.31 11.67 6.03
N PRO A 120 1.36 10.83 6.10
CA PRO A 120 1.37 9.68 6.99
C PRO A 120 1.10 10.07 8.44
N MET A 121 0.31 9.25 9.11
CA MET A 121 -0.13 9.44 10.50
C MET A 121 -1.15 10.59 10.73
N GLU A 122 -1.53 11.34 9.70
CA GLU A 122 -2.61 12.33 9.77
C GLU A 122 -3.85 11.85 9.02
N ASN A 123 -3.70 11.61 7.71
CA ASN A 123 -4.78 11.16 6.84
C ASN A 123 -4.44 9.90 6.05
N LEU A 124 -3.25 9.31 6.32
CA LEU A 124 -2.74 8.11 5.65
C LEU A 124 -2.13 7.14 6.66
N SER A 125 -2.46 5.86 6.52
CA SER A 125 -1.76 4.74 7.17
C SER A 125 -1.16 3.82 6.11
N GLU A 126 0.17 3.72 6.07
CA GLU A 126 0.90 2.78 5.21
C GLU A 126 1.21 1.51 6.03
N MET A 127 0.30 0.53 5.93
CA MET A 127 0.29 -0.68 6.78
C MET A 127 1.54 -1.55 6.60
N HIS A 128 2.12 -1.55 5.41
CA HIS A 128 3.32 -2.33 5.11
C HIS A 128 4.60 -1.47 5.09
N GLY A 129 4.51 -0.22 5.55
CA GLY A 129 5.60 0.73 5.48
C GLY A 129 5.71 1.43 4.12
N SER A 130 6.83 2.12 3.89
CA SER A 130 7.07 2.89 2.66
C SER A 130 8.55 2.91 2.32
N ILE A 131 8.87 2.91 1.02
CA ILE A 131 10.26 3.06 0.54
C ILE A 131 10.88 4.41 0.89
N PHE A 132 10.08 5.38 1.30
CA PHE A 132 10.55 6.72 1.74
C PHE A 132 10.52 6.89 3.26
N CYS A 133 10.28 5.81 4.02
CA CYS A 133 10.15 5.87 5.46
C CYS A 133 11.16 4.95 6.15
N GLU A 134 11.87 5.47 7.14
CA GLU A 134 12.62 4.67 8.10
C GLU A 134 11.93 4.68 9.46
N ARG A 135 12.00 3.54 10.15
CA ARG A 135 11.39 3.36 11.48
C ARG A 135 12.44 3.09 12.53
N CYS A 136 12.30 3.72 13.66
CA CYS A 136 13.08 3.39 14.85
C CYS A 136 12.43 2.21 15.61
N PRO A 137 13.05 1.04 15.68
CA PRO A 137 12.47 -0.11 16.39
C PRO A 137 12.35 0.13 17.91
N ARG A 138 13.14 1.06 18.47
CA ARG A 138 13.15 1.36 19.90
C ARG A 138 11.93 2.18 20.34
N CYS A 139 11.55 3.21 19.60
CA CYS A 139 10.46 4.11 19.98
C CYS A 139 9.32 4.17 18.97
N GLN A 140 9.38 3.37 17.90
CA GLN A 140 8.38 3.30 16.83
C GLN A 140 8.16 4.65 16.11
N HIS A 141 9.15 5.56 16.17
CA HIS A 141 9.13 6.80 15.43
C HIS A 141 9.42 6.53 13.96
N ASP A 142 8.56 7.01 13.09
CA ASP A 142 8.71 7.01 11.64
C ASP A 142 9.31 8.34 11.18
N GLU A 143 10.32 8.27 10.33
CA GLU A 143 10.99 9.41 9.74
C GLU A 143 10.91 9.34 8.23
N LEU A 144 10.24 10.30 7.62
CA LEU A 144 10.12 10.41 6.17
C LEU A 144 11.37 11.01 5.56
N ARG A 145 11.78 10.50 4.41
CA ARG A 145 12.94 10.96 3.67
C ARG A 145 12.57 11.38 2.25
N PRO A 146 13.21 12.41 1.71
CA PRO A 146 13.00 12.84 0.32
C PRO A 146 13.72 11.91 -0.70
N PHE A 147 14.27 10.79 -0.25
CA PHE A 147 14.98 9.80 -1.04
C PHE A 147 14.55 8.38 -0.62
N PRO A 148 14.64 7.39 -1.52
CA PRO A 148 14.26 6.03 -1.20
C PRO A 148 15.23 5.40 -0.18
N ILE A 149 14.68 4.75 0.84
CA ILE A 149 15.41 4.02 1.88
C ILE A 149 15.77 2.64 1.37
N ARG A 150 14.84 1.98 0.71
CA ARG A 150 14.99 0.64 0.16
C ARG A 150 15.28 0.74 -1.33
N ARG A 151 16.44 0.25 -1.75
CA ARG A 151 16.78 0.14 -3.16
C ARG A 151 16.23 -1.19 -3.70
N GLY A 152 15.38 -1.10 -4.71
CA GLY A 152 14.82 -2.24 -5.41
C GLY A 152 13.59 -2.84 -4.71
N GLY A 153 12.49 -2.95 -5.45
CA GLY A 153 11.20 -3.47 -4.99
C GLY A 153 11.14 -4.97 -4.76
N ALA A 154 12.20 -5.71 -5.03
CA ALA A 154 12.27 -7.10 -4.68
C ALA A 154 12.49 -7.21 -3.17
N LEU A 155 11.50 -7.71 -2.48
CA LEU A 155 11.68 -8.41 -1.21
C LEU A 155 12.78 -9.44 -1.49
N ALA A 156 14.00 -9.18 -1.04
CA ALA A 156 15.03 -10.20 -1.08
C ALA A 156 14.53 -11.35 -0.20
N ALA A 157 13.89 -12.30 -0.83
CA ALA A 157 13.44 -13.52 -0.22
C ALA A 157 14.68 -14.17 0.37
N GLY A 158 14.79 -14.23 1.70
CA GLY A 158 15.72 -15.10 2.34
C GLY A 158 16.86 -14.52 3.18
N THR A 159 16.86 -13.24 3.54
CA THR A 159 17.84 -12.76 4.53
C THR A 159 17.17 -12.36 5.83
N THR A 160 16.87 -13.35 6.65
CA THR A 160 16.40 -13.19 8.04
C THR A 160 17.49 -12.66 8.99
N GLU A 161 18.71 -12.44 8.53
CA GLU A 161 19.88 -12.26 9.43
C GLU A 161 20.44 -10.84 9.51
N HIS A 162 19.98 -9.90 8.69
CA HIS A 162 20.45 -8.53 8.84
C HIS A 162 19.29 -7.59 9.15
N PRO A 163 19.34 -6.91 10.31
CA PRO A 163 18.46 -5.77 10.53
C PRO A 163 18.71 -4.79 9.39
N ARG A 164 17.63 -4.39 8.70
CA ARG A 164 17.67 -3.46 7.57
C ARG A 164 18.01 -2.05 8.06
N MET A 165 19.12 -1.95 8.77
CA MET A 165 19.60 -0.73 9.39
C MET A 165 20.05 0.25 8.32
N THR A 166 19.60 1.50 8.43
CA THR A 166 19.91 2.57 7.47
C THR A 166 21.21 3.30 7.78
N GLY A 167 21.84 2.99 8.93
CA GLY A 167 23.02 3.70 9.43
C GLY A 167 22.73 5.05 10.09
N ARG A 168 21.47 5.50 10.08
CA ARG A 168 21.03 6.75 10.73
C ARG A 168 20.44 6.46 12.10
N HIS A 169 20.38 7.50 12.96
CA HIS A 169 19.93 7.39 14.33
C HIS A 169 18.73 8.29 14.63
N CYS A 170 17.81 7.76 15.39
CA CYS A 170 16.67 8.46 15.94
C CYS A 170 17.09 9.36 17.12
N LYS A 171 16.33 10.41 17.38
CA LYS A 171 16.52 11.28 18.56
C LYS A 171 16.49 10.54 19.88
N CYS A 172 15.87 9.36 19.96
CA CYS A 172 15.89 8.50 21.16
C CYS A 172 17.19 7.71 21.32
N GLY A 173 18.16 7.83 20.41
CA GLY A 173 19.41 7.08 20.37
C GLY A 173 19.32 5.68 19.74
N GLY A 174 18.13 5.25 19.29
CA GLY A 174 17.97 4.02 18.53
C GLY A 174 18.40 4.18 17.07
N GLY A 175 18.93 3.13 16.44
CA GLY A 175 19.21 3.14 15.00
C GLY A 175 17.91 3.05 14.20
N PHE A 176 17.88 3.69 13.03
CA PHE A 176 16.78 3.53 12.07
C PHE A 176 16.97 2.29 11.20
N MET A 177 15.84 1.69 10.83
CA MET A 177 15.75 0.63 9.83
C MET A 177 14.71 1.01 8.77
N ASP A 178 14.73 0.36 7.59
CA ASP A 178 13.64 0.56 6.63
C ASP A 178 12.30 0.15 7.26
N SER A 179 11.23 0.86 6.90
CA SER A 179 9.91 0.63 7.49
C SER A 179 9.13 -0.50 6.83
N GLY A 180 9.65 -1.09 5.74
CA GLY A 180 8.93 -2.13 5.00
C GLY A 180 8.66 -3.37 5.86
N ILE A 181 7.50 -4.00 5.65
CA ILE A 181 7.07 -5.21 6.35
C ILE A 181 7.15 -6.39 5.40
N ASP A 182 7.81 -7.46 5.84
CA ASP A 182 7.85 -8.74 5.13
C ASP A 182 6.74 -9.67 5.62
N PHE A 183 6.47 -10.72 4.83
CA PHE A 183 5.53 -11.77 5.24
C PHE A 183 5.94 -12.38 6.59
N GLY A 184 4.96 -12.54 7.48
CA GLY A 184 5.16 -13.07 8.82
C GLY A 184 5.66 -12.07 9.85
N GLN A 185 5.95 -10.83 9.48
CA GLN A 185 6.28 -9.77 10.42
C GLN A 185 5.01 -9.08 10.95
N SER A 186 5.09 -8.59 12.18
CA SER A 186 4.01 -7.82 12.79
C SER A 186 3.87 -6.46 12.11
N LEU A 187 2.63 -6.03 11.91
CA LEU A 187 2.33 -4.69 11.40
C LEU A 187 2.74 -3.60 12.40
N PRO A 188 3.07 -2.41 11.91
CA PRO A 188 3.42 -1.29 12.76
C PRO A 188 2.21 -0.85 13.59
N MET A 189 2.27 -1.05 14.90
CA MET A 189 1.14 -0.84 15.83
C MET A 189 0.52 0.55 15.75
N ARG A 190 1.31 1.59 15.49
CA ARG A 190 0.79 2.96 15.35
C ARG A 190 -0.08 3.12 14.11
N HIS A 191 0.37 2.57 12.98
CA HIS A 191 -0.40 2.57 11.72
C HIS A 191 -1.65 1.73 11.83
N LEU A 192 -1.53 0.52 12.41
CA LEU A 192 -2.65 -0.37 12.65
C LEU A 192 -3.70 0.27 13.56
N GLY A 193 -3.28 0.80 14.71
CA GLY A 193 -4.20 1.43 15.67
C GLY A 193 -4.94 2.64 15.08
N LEU A 194 -4.27 3.42 14.22
CA LEU A 194 -4.88 4.55 13.54
C LEU A 194 -5.90 4.06 12.49
N ALA A 195 -5.52 3.09 11.67
CA ALA A 195 -6.43 2.48 10.68
C ALA A 195 -7.67 1.87 11.34
N GLU A 196 -7.49 1.10 12.43
CA GLU A 196 -8.61 0.54 13.20
C GLU A 196 -9.51 1.61 13.82
N SER A 197 -8.94 2.71 14.29
CA SER A 197 -9.72 3.82 14.87
C SER A 197 -10.62 4.44 13.83
N HIS A 198 -10.09 4.70 12.63
CA HIS A 198 -10.88 5.25 11.52
C HIS A 198 -11.87 4.22 10.96
N ALA A 199 -11.50 2.94 10.88
CA ALA A 199 -12.41 1.87 10.46
C ALA A 199 -13.63 1.73 11.39
N LYS A 200 -13.43 1.87 12.71
CA LYS A 200 -14.55 1.84 13.70
C LYS A 200 -15.50 3.03 13.59
N LEU A 201 -15.02 4.17 13.12
CA LEU A 201 -15.83 5.37 12.92
C LEU A 201 -16.53 5.37 11.55
N SER A 202 -16.04 4.55 10.62
CA SER A 202 -16.47 4.57 9.23
C SER A 202 -17.92 4.13 9.07
N ASP A 203 -18.68 4.95 8.39
CA ASP A 203 -20.02 4.63 7.87
C ASP A 203 -20.01 4.39 6.35
N PHE A 204 -18.86 4.60 5.70
CA PHE A 204 -18.63 4.29 4.29
C PHE A 204 -17.18 3.86 4.03
N SER A 205 -16.99 2.72 3.39
CA SER A 205 -15.69 2.20 3.00
C SER A 205 -15.55 2.09 1.49
N LEU A 206 -14.60 2.82 0.90
CA LEU A 206 -14.29 2.75 -0.52
C LEU A 206 -13.02 1.90 -0.72
N ILE A 207 -13.16 0.80 -1.46
CA ILE A 207 -12.07 -0.14 -1.72
C ILE A 207 -11.60 0.06 -3.16
N VAL A 208 -10.31 0.40 -3.36
CA VAL A 208 -9.75 0.73 -4.67
C VAL A 208 -8.42 0.01 -4.90
N GLY A 209 -8.33 -0.75 -5.99
CA GLY A 209 -7.09 -1.39 -6.42
C GLY A 209 -6.49 -2.38 -5.42
N THR A 210 -7.34 -3.00 -4.58
CA THR A 210 -6.91 -4.04 -3.63
C THR A 210 -7.89 -5.22 -3.64
N SER A 211 -7.35 -6.42 -3.49
CA SER A 211 -8.16 -7.64 -3.36
C SER A 211 -8.63 -7.89 -1.92
N MET A 212 -8.19 -7.09 -0.94
CA MET A 212 -8.48 -7.27 0.49
C MET A 212 -8.12 -8.67 1.04
N ARG A 213 -7.13 -9.34 0.43
CA ARG A 213 -6.75 -10.73 0.80
C ARG A 213 -5.63 -10.81 1.84
N VAL A 214 -4.96 -9.70 2.09
CA VAL A 214 -3.88 -9.63 3.09
C VAL A 214 -4.48 -9.06 4.36
N ALA A 215 -4.61 -9.91 5.38
CA ALA A 215 -5.08 -9.47 6.70
C ALA A 215 -4.03 -8.52 7.33
N PRO A 216 -4.47 -7.51 8.05
CA PRO A 216 -5.84 -7.12 8.42
C PRO A 216 -6.44 -6.01 7.56
N ALA A 217 -6.13 -5.97 6.27
CA ALA A 217 -6.65 -4.94 5.37
C ALA A 217 -8.17 -4.99 5.23
#